data_133feaca160cb76757009058d1fca11e
#
_entry.id   133feaca160cb76757009058d1fca11e
#
_cell.length_a   1.000
_cell.length_b   1.000
_cell.length_c   1.000
_cell.angle_alpha   90.00
_cell.angle_beta   90.00
_cell.angle_gamma   90.00
#
_symmetry.space_group_name_H-M   'P 1'
#
loop_
_entity.id
_entity.type
_entity.pdbx_description
1 polymer ?
#
loop_
_entity_poly.entity_id
_entity_poly.type
_entity_poly.pdbx_seq_one_letter_code
_entity_poly.pdbx_strand_id
1 'polypeptide(L)'
;MIRKTDKKAMRLHRHVRVRGKISGTPNRPRLNVFRSNANIYAQIIDDVNGVTLVSASTIEKTFEGATGNAEAAKKVGQLVAERAKAKGIEEVVFDRGGYVYHGRVAALADGAREGGLKF
;
A
#
# COMPACT_ATOMS: atom_id res chain seq x y z
N MET A 1 21.71 24.18 18.89
CA MET A 1 21.87 23.58 17.56
C MET A 1 20.62 22.80 17.18
N ILE A 2 20.01 23.18 16.08
CA ILE A 2 18.81 22.49 15.60
C ILE A 2 19.27 21.31 14.72
N ARG A 3 18.91 20.10 15.10
CA ARG A 3 19.19 18.93 14.28
C ARG A 3 18.15 18.82 13.18
N LYS A 4 18.58 18.51 11.96
CA LYS A 4 17.67 18.14 10.90
C LYS A 4 16.91 16.89 11.32
N THR A 5 15.61 16.92 11.18
CA THR A 5 14.76 15.75 11.44
C THR A 5 14.99 14.72 10.33
N ASP A 6 15.31 13.49 10.69
CA ASP A 6 15.45 12.39 9.74
C ASP A 6 14.05 11.92 9.33
N LYS A 7 13.63 12.27 8.12
CA LYS A 7 12.31 11.93 7.58
C LYS A 7 12.06 10.42 7.50
N LYS A 8 13.11 9.67 7.15
CA LYS A 8 13.02 8.21 7.07
C LYS A 8 12.82 7.59 8.45
N ALA A 9 13.55 8.04 9.46
CA ALA A 9 13.40 7.57 10.82
C ALA A 9 12.00 7.91 11.37
N MET A 10 11.50 9.10 11.10
CA MET A 10 10.15 9.50 11.50
C MET A 10 9.08 8.62 10.84
N ARG A 11 9.21 8.32 9.57
CA ARG A 11 8.29 7.42 8.85
C ARG A 11 8.30 6.03 9.47
N LEU A 12 9.47 5.47 9.73
CA LEU A 12 9.59 4.17 10.36
C LEU A 12 8.95 4.14 11.75
N HIS A 13 9.11 5.20 12.52
CA HIS A 13 8.48 5.31 13.83
C HIS A 13 6.95 5.33 13.73
N ARG A 14 6.40 6.08 12.76
CA ARG A 14 4.96 6.08 12.49
C ARG A 14 4.47 4.70 12.05
N HIS A 15 5.24 4.00 11.21
CA HIS A 15 4.90 2.66 10.76
C HIS A 15 4.85 1.67 11.93
N VAL A 16 5.80 1.75 12.85
CA VAL A 16 5.78 0.92 14.06
C VAL A 16 4.50 1.15 14.86
N ARG A 17 4.06 2.39 15.01
CA ARG A 17 2.81 2.70 15.71
C ARG A 17 1.58 2.14 14.99
N VAL A 18 1.52 2.25 13.69
CA VAL A 18 0.42 1.70 12.87
C VAL A 18 0.41 0.18 13.00
N ARG A 19 1.56 -0.47 12.89
CA ARG A 19 1.69 -1.93 13.02
C ARG A 19 1.35 -2.46 14.41
N GLY A 20 1.45 -1.63 15.44
CA GLY A 20 1.00 -1.96 16.78
C GLY A 20 -0.53 -2.07 16.90
N LYS A 21 -1.26 -1.48 15.96
CA LYS A 21 -2.73 -1.44 15.95
C LYS A 21 -3.36 -2.39 14.92
N ILE A 22 -2.63 -2.73 13.86
CA ILE A 22 -3.15 -3.54 12.75
C ILE A 22 -2.25 -4.74 12.47
N SER A 23 -2.90 -5.84 12.09
CA SER A 23 -2.22 -7.05 11.65
C SER A 23 -3.10 -7.75 10.62
N GLY A 24 -2.47 -8.24 9.54
CA GLY A 24 -3.19 -8.97 8.50
C GLY A 24 -3.48 -10.41 8.91
N THR A 25 -4.72 -10.85 8.70
CA THR A 25 -5.14 -12.23 8.91
C THR A 25 -5.52 -12.86 7.56
N PRO A 26 -5.65 -14.20 7.44
CA PRO A 26 -6.09 -14.82 6.19
C PRO A 26 -7.43 -14.29 5.68
N ASN A 27 -8.37 -13.99 6.59
CA ASN A 27 -9.68 -13.45 6.23
C ASN A 27 -9.67 -11.95 5.93
N ARG A 28 -8.73 -11.23 6.51
CA ARG A 28 -8.60 -9.79 6.36
C ARG A 28 -7.12 -9.42 6.31
N PRO A 29 -6.44 -9.71 5.19
CA PRO A 29 -5.01 -9.47 5.07
C PRO A 29 -4.68 -7.97 5.04
N ARG A 30 -3.43 -7.65 5.24
CA ARG A 30 -2.93 -6.28 5.34
C ARG A 30 -2.52 -5.76 3.95
N LEU A 31 -3.15 -4.67 3.51
CA LEU A 31 -2.73 -3.95 2.31
C LEU A 31 -1.66 -2.93 2.71
N ASN A 32 -0.42 -3.23 2.37
CA ASN A 32 0.75 -2.40 2.68
C ASN A 32 1.16 -1.57 1.47
N VAL A 33 1.53 -0.31 1.72
CA VAL A 33 2.01 0.62 0.69
C VAL A 33 3.46 0.98 0.98
N PHE A 34 4.28 0.95 -0.06
CA PHE A 34 5.63 1.49 -0.04
C PHE A 34 5.81 2.41 -1.24
N ARG A 35 6.42 3.57 -1.04
CA ARG A 35 6.72 4.51 -2.12
C ARG A 35 8.17 4.94 -2.12
N SER A 36 8.73 5.10 -3.33
CA SER A 36 9.98 5.81 -3.57
C SER A 36 9.67 7.10 -4.32
N ASN A 37 10.70 7.88 -4.66
CA ASN A 37 10.48 9.12 -5.43
C ASN A 37 9.82 8.87 -6.78
N ALA A 38 10.21 7.80 -7.46
CA ALA A 38 9.77 7.51 -8.83
C ALA A 38 8.65 6.48 -8.92
N ASN A 39 8.46 5.65 -7.91
CA ASN A 39 7.54 4.50 -7.99
C ASN A 39 6.73 4.30 -6.73
N ILE A 40 5.65 3.53 -6.86
CA ILE A 40 4.82 3.12 -5.73
C ILE A 40 4.51 1.63 -5.84
N TYR A 41 4.42 0.97 -4.68
CA TYR A 41 4.25 -0.48 -4.54
C TYR A 41 3.12 -0.77 -3.56
N ALA A 42 2.33 -1.80 -3.87
CA ALA A 42 1.30 -2.30 -2.97
C ALA A 42 1.44 -3.81 -2.80
N GLN A 43 1.26 -4.29 -1.59
CA GLN A 43 1.29 -5.72 -1.26
C GLN A 43 0.13 -6.04 -0.33
N ILE A 44 -0.49 -7.20 -0.55
CA ILE A 44 -1.49 -7.74 0.38
C ILE A 44 -0.85 -8.93 1.08
N ILE A 45 -0.71 -8.83 2.39
CA ILE A 45 0.10 -9.72 3.22
C ILE A 45 -0.75 -10.41 4.27
N ASP A 46 -0.60 -11.73 4.37
CA ASP A 46 -1.11 -12.53 5.49
C ASP A 46 0.00 -12.60 6.54
N ASP A 47 -0.15 -11.85 7.63
CA ASP A 47 0.85 -11.79 8.70
C ASP A 47 0.88 -13.06 9.57
N VAL A 48 -0.20 -13.82 9.58
CA VAL A 48 -0.27 -15.08 10.35
C VAL A 48 0.66 -16.12 9.73
N ASN A 49 0.60 -16.27 8.41
CA ASN A 49 1.42 -17.23 7.68
C ASN A 49 2.72 -16.63 7.11
N GLY A 50 2.89 -15.32 7.21
CA GLY A 50 4.08 -14.63 6.73
C GLY A 50 4.25 -14.65 5.22
N VAL A 51 3.16 -14.60 4.46
CA VAL A 51 3.20 -14.66 2.99
C VAL A 51 2.56 -13.43 2.35
N THR A 52 3.13 -13.00 1.22
CA THR A 52 2.52 -11.99 0.36
C THR A 52 1.58 -12.68 -0.61
N LEU A 53 0.30 -12.34 -0.51
CA LEU A 53 -0.75 -12.97 -1.32
C LEU A 53 -0.87 -12.34 -2.71
N VAL A 54 -0.75 -11.02 -2.77
CA VAL A 54 -0.93 -10.23 -3.99
C VAL A 54 0.06 -9.06 -3.95
N SER A 55 0.57 -8.67 -5.10
CA SER A 55 1.38 -7.46 -5.23
C SER A 55 1.09 -6.73 -6.55
N ALA A 56 1.34 -5.43 -6.56
CA ALA A 56 1.27 -4.60 -7.75
C ALA A 56 2.20 -3.40 -7.58
N SER A 57 2.76 -2.90 -8.67
CA SER A 57 3.66 -1.75 -8.61
C SER A 57 3.77 -1.05 -9.96
N THR A 58 4.30 0.18 -9.93
CA THR A 58 4.57 0.95 -11.15
C THR A 58 5.80 0.48 -11.90
N ILE A 59 6.65 -0.37 -11.30
CA ILE A 59 7.84 -0.92 -11.98
C ILE A 59 7.54 -2.11 -12.88
N GLU A 60 6.30 -2.60 -12.88
CA GLU A 60 5.92 -3.73 -13.74
C GLU A 60 5.99 -3.33 -15.21
N LYS A 61 6.43 -4.26 -16.06
CA LYS A 61 6.60 -4.02 -17.50
C LYS A 61 5.29 -3.65 -18.20
N THR A 62 4.16 -4.10 -17.66
CA THR A 62 2.83 -3.84 -18.20
C THR A 62 2.28 -2.48 -17.77
N PHE A 63 2.94 -1.81 -16.85
CA PHE A 63 2.49 -0.49 -16.39
C PHE A 63 2.84 0.58 -17.43
N GLU A 64 1.85 1.35 -17.85
CA GLU A 64 1.98 2.42 -18.84
C GLU A 64 1.82 3.81 -18.21
N GLY A 65 2.60 4.77 -18.67
CA GLY A 65 2.52 6.17 -18.27
C GLY A 65 3.52 6.54 -17.17
N ALA A 66 3.34 7.74 -16.63
CA ALA A 66 4.18 8.26 -15.56
C ALA A 66 4.01 7.42 -14.28
N THR A 67 5.07 7.25 -13.51
CA THR A 67 5.10 6.34 -12.36
C THR A 67 5.11 7.04 -11.00
N GLY A 68 5.46 8.31 -10.96
CA GLY A 68 5.71 9.03 -9.71
C GLY A 68 4.59 9.97 -9.26
N ASN A 69 3.37 9.83 -9.77
CA ASN A 69 2.26 10.73 -9.46
C ASN A 69 1.05 10.01 -8.85
N ALA A 70 0.05 10.80 -8.43
CA ALA A 70 -1.17 10.26 -7.82
C ALA A 70 -1.99 9.40 -8.79
N GLU A 71 -2.02 9.74 -10.06
CA GLU A 71 -2.73 8.96 -11.08
C GLU A 71 -2.13 7.56 -11.21
N ALA A 72 -0.80 7.45 -11.21
CA ALA A 72 -0.10 6.17 -11.22
C ALA A 72 -0.44 5.35 -9.97
N ALA A 73 -0.45 5.99 -8.81
CA ALA A 73 -0.81 5.33 -7.55
C ALA A 73 -2.24 4.79 -7.57
N LYS A 74 -3.17 5.55 -8.13
CA LYS A 74 -4.56 5.09 -8.29
C LYS A 74 -4.65 3.86 -9.17
N LYS A 75 -3.91 3.82 -10.28
CA LYS A 75 -3.83 2.65 -11.17
C LYS A 75 -3.28 1.43 -10.46
N VAL A 76 -2.26 1.59 -9.62
CA VAL A 76 -1.70 0.51 -8.80
C VAL A 76 -2.74 -0.01 -7.81
N GLY A 77 -3.49 0.89 -7.18
CA GLY A 77 -4.59 0.51 -6.29
C GLY A 77 -5.66 -0.31 -7.00
N GLN A 78 -6.08 0.12 -8.18
CA GLN A 78 -7.04 -0.62 -9.00
C GLN A 78 -6.49 -1.99 -9.40
N LEU A 79 -5.22 -2.07 -9.77
CA LEU A 79 -4.56 -3.32 -10.18
C LEU A 79 -4.45 -4.31 -9.02
N VAL A 80 -4.06 -3.86 -7.84
CA VAL A 80 -3.96 -4.74 -6.66
C VAL A 80 -5.34 -5.25 -6.24
N ALA A 81 -6.37 -4.43 -6.36
CA ALA A 81 -7.74 -4.82 -6.08
C ALA A 81 -8.25 -5.88 -7.08
N GLU A 82 -7.96 -5.72 -8.36
CA GLU A 82 -8.30 -6.69 -9.39
C GLU A 82 -7.65 -8.04 -9.10
N ARG A 83 -6.37 -8.05 -8.79
CA ARG A 83 -5.62 -9.26 -8.46
C ARG A 83 -6.10 -9.91 -7.15
N ALA A 84 -6.50 -9.10 -6.18
CA ALA A 84 -7.08 -9.58 -4.93
C ALA A 84 -8.42 -10.29 -5.17
N LYS A 85 -9.28 -9.73 -6.00
CA LYS A 85 -10.55 -10.35 -6.38
C LYS A 85 -10.35 -11.70 -7.06
N ALA A 86 -9.36 -11.80 -7.92
CA ALA A 86 -9.04 -13.06 -8.60
C ALA A 86 -8.65 -14.17 -7.61
N LYS A 87 -8.18 -13.80 -6.41
CA LYS A 87 -7.85 -14.73 -5.32
C LYS A 87 -8.93 -14.82 -4.25
N GLY A 88 -10.09 -14.19 -4.46
CA GLY A 88 -11.20 -14.23 -3.50
C GLY A 88 -11.01 -13.32 -2.29
N ILE A 89 -10.10 -12.35 -2.35
CA ILE A 89 -9.88 -11.40 -1.26
C ILE A 89 -10.80 -10.20 -1.46
N GLU A 90 -11.67 -9.92 -0.48
CA GLU A 90 -12.60 -8.80 -0.54
C GLU A 90 -12.32 -7.73 0.50
N GLU A 91 -11.87 -8.12 1.69
CA GLU A 91 -11.61 -7.22 2.80
C GLU A 91 -10.13 -7.21 3.17
N VAL A 92 -9.62 -6.02 3.46
CA VAL A 92 -8.23 -5.83 3.90
C VAL A 92 -8.19 -4.81 5.03
N VAL A 93 -7.11 -4.83 5.82
CA VAL A 93 -6.75 -3.72 6.71
C VAL A 93 -5.70 -2.87 6.00
N PHE A 94 -5.89 -1.56 5.99
CA PHE A 94 -4.98 -0.66 5.28
C PHE A 94 -3.80 -0.27 6.18
N ASP A 95 -2.58 -0.57 5.70
CA ASP A 95 -1.32 -0.17 6.33
C ASP A 95 -0.65 0.87 5.43
N ARG A 96 -0.73 2.14 5.81
CA ARG A 96 -0.12 3.23 5.03
C ARG A 96 1.41 3.26 5.08
N GLY A 97 2.06 2.29 5.73
CA GLY A 97 3.52 2.17 5.74
C GLY A 97 4.23 3.28 6.51
N GLY A 98 3.55 3.98 7.42
CA GLY A 98 4.09 5.13 8.14
C GLY A 98 4.09 6.42 7.33
N TYR A 99 3.60 6.40 6.09
CA TYR A 99 3.41 7.62 5.28
C TYR A 99 2.18 8.39 5.75
N VAL A 100 2.18 9.70 5.50
CA VAL A 100 0.99 10.52 5.74
C VAL A 100 -0.08 10.10 4.71
N TYR A 101 -1.34 9.99 5.16
CA TYR A 101 -2.45 9.64 4.27
C TYR A 101 -2.81 10.84 3.39
N HIS A 102 -2.02 11.04 2.34
CA HIS A 102 -2.10 12.18 1.44
C HIS A 102 -1.46 11.84 0.09
N GLY A 103 -1.87 12.54 -0.95
CA GLY A 103 -1.26 12.41 -2.29
C GLY A 103 -1.32 11.00 -2.83
N ARG A 104 -0.17 10.43 -3.16
CA ARG A 104 -0.06 9.09 -3.77
C ARG A 104 -0.61 7.98 -2.90
N VAL A 105 -0.39 8.03 -1.59
CA VAL A 105 -0.90 7.00 -0.67
C VAL A 105 -2.43 7.01 -0.63
N ALA A 106 -3.03 8.18 -0.52
CA ALA A 106 -4.49 8.34 -0.56
C ALA A 106 -5.07 7.91 -1.93
N ALA A 107 -4.40 8.26 -3.02
CA ALA A 107 -4.82 7.88 -4.37
C ALA A 107 -4.79 6.37 -4.58
N LEU A 108 -3.79 5.67 -4.05
CA LEU A 108 -3.72 4.21 -4.10
C LEU A 108 -4.88 3.60 -3.32
N ALA A 109 -5.18 4.09 -2.13
CA ALA A 109 -6.30 3.62 -1.32
C ALA A 109 -7.63 3.82 -2.05
N ASP A 110 -7.83 4.98 -2.66
CA ASP A 110 -9.03 5.27 -3.45
C ASP A 110 -9.16 4.32 -4.65
N GLY A 111 -8.07 4.06 -5.36
CA GLY A 111 -8.05 3.11 -6.47
C GLY A 111 -8.39 1.69 -6.02
N ALA A 112 -7.87 1.26 -4.89
CA ALA A 112 -8.18 -0.06 -4.34
C ALA A 112 -9.65 -0.18 -3.95
N ARG A 113 -10.24 0.86 -3.36
CA ARG A 113 -11.67 0.90 -3.01
C ARG A 113 -12.54 0.90 -4.25
N GLU A 114 -12.18 1.66 -5.28
CA GLU A 114 -12.88 1.64 -6.58
C GLU A 114 -12.84 0.27 -7.23
N GLY A 115 -11.74 -0.46 -7.07
CA GLY A 115 -11.57 -1.82 -7.55
C GLY A 115 -12.36 -2.87 -6.76
N GLY A 116 -12.97 -2.48 -5.64
CA GLY A 116 -13.87 -3.32 -4.86
C GLY A 116 -13.31 -3.84 -3.52
N LEU A 117 -12.09 -3.45 -3.12
CA LEU A 117 -11.59 -3.79 -1.80
C LEU A 117 -12.31 -2.97 -0.72
N LYS A 118 -12.59 -3.61 0.40
CA LYS A 118 -13.29 -3.01 1.54
C LYS A 118 -12.30 -2.78 2.68
N PHE A 119 -12.19 -1.54 3.08
CA PHE A 119 -11.41 -1.13 4.25
C PHE A 119 -11.71 0.30 4.67
#